data_d6156d5e3a1711a1f8ad4e16257b9cb1
#
_entry.id   d6156d5e3a1711a1f8ad4e16257b9cb1
#
_cell.length_a   1.000
_cell.length_b   1.000
_cell.length_c   1.000
_cell.angle_alpha   90.00
_cell.angle_beta   90.00
_cell.angle_gamma   90.00
#
_symmetry.space_group_name_H-M   'P 1'
#
loop_
_entity.id
_entity.type
_entity.pdbx_description
1 polymer ?
#
loop_
_entity_poly.entity_id
_entity_poly.type
_entity_poly.pdbx_seq_one_letter_code
_entity_poly.pdbx_strand_id
1 'polypeptide(L)'
;MKKIFTLIATCGLAAALTTTVWSQTTTVSSGTKTALAGTPTLSTDLQSQPATGTAEVIIQYKVQPTQAHHQQVAALGGQLLNTLPHIKGAHYSVPSSALKALLGVSDVSYVTPNRTIKAQFDQITDGTVHSDYANSSGQTGAGIGVAIIDSGIADLPDFYTGGTSRVVYQQSFVGTEGGADPNGNSAVDEYGHGTHVAGILAGNGNGTVYIGIAPQANIINLRVLDINGNGSIDTVIQAIDTAISLQSQYNIKVISMSLGSGVFESYTLDPLCQEVEAAWQAGITVVVAAGNDGRDDTAGTKGYGTIASPGNDPFVITVGAINSIQTTNRSDDIMTSYSSKGPTLFDTIAKPDILAPGNQIVSTLPPGMTIWNELPGNQVTGNYFTLSGTSMATPVVAGAAIIAIESNPGITPDQVKAMIMASASKTFPYSSTVVDPTSGVAYTDYYDIFTVGAGELDIQALLATPLPPAGSAQSPVAVYNVATGTVTLNGVSGSNVVWGSNVVWGSNVVWGSSVVFANNVVWGSNVVWGSNVVWGSSAPEALNVVWGSNVVWGSNVLFSESAAQAESIAEGDGSKGDHVKKTKK
;
A
#
# COMPACT_ATOMS: atom_id res chain seq x y z
N MET A 1 61.74 3.25 -51.28
CA MET A 1 62.71 4.00 -50.44
C MET A 1 62.18 3.85 -49.00
N LYS A 2 62.74 2.93 -48.25
CA LYS A 2 63.76 3.07 -47.18
C LYS A 2 63.45 4.21 -46.20
N LYS A 3 63.08 3.87 -44.96
CA LYS A 3 63.88 3.74 -43.70
C LYS A 3 62.87 3.58 -42.54
N ILE A 4 62.85 2.55 -41.76
CA ILE A 4 63.70 2.08 -40.66
C ILE A 4 63.97 3.17 -39.59
N PHE A 5 63.58 2.81 -38.37
CA PHE A 5 64.18 3.00 -37.02
C PHE A 5 63.09 3.30 -36.00
N THR A 6 63.04 2.92 -34.77
CA THR A 6 63.84 2.02 -33.90
C THR A 6 63.05 1.85 -32.59
N LEU A 7 63.17 0.70 -31.99
CA LEU A 7 62.72 0.20 -30.69
C LEU A 7 63.33 1.01 -29.52
N ILE A 8 62.51 1.41 -28.56
CA ILE A 8 62.96 1.55 -27.17
C ILE A 8 61.92 0.90 -26.25
N ALA A 9 62.40 -0.10 -25.53
CA ALA A 9 61.68 -0.77 -24.46
C ALA A 9 61.91 -0.03 -23.15
N THR A 10 60.83 0.25 -22.41
CA THR A 10 60.92 0.54 -20.97
C THR A 10 59.97 -0.33 -20.22
N CYS A 11 60.53 -1.17 -19.36
CA CYS A 11 59.83 -1.94 -18.35
C CYS A 11 59.10 -1.01 -17.38
N GLY A 12 57.81 -1.20 -17.26
CA GLY A 12 56.99 -0.60 -16.23
C GLY A 12 56.18 -1.70 -15.54
N LEU A 13 56.43 -1.86 -14.27
CA LEU A 13 55.86 -2.82 -13.34
C LEU A 13 54.32 -2.67 -13.32
N ALA A 14 53.59 -3.63 -13.80
CA ALA A 14 52.15 -3.70 -13.63
C ALA A 14 51.82 -4.36 -12.29
N ALA A 15 51.43 -3.58 -11.32
CA ALA A 15 50.83 -4.06 -10.09
C ALA A 15 49.40 -4.53 -10.44
N ALA A 16 49.17 -5.84 -10.40
CA ALA A 16 47.87 -6.44 -10.54
C ALA A 16 47.03 -6.16 -9.28
N LEU A 17 46.16 -5.17 -9.34
CA LEU A 17 45.07 -5.01 -8.39
C LEU A 17 43.99 -6.04 -8.75
N THR A 18 43.96 -7.17 -8.05
CA THR A 18 42.83 -8.10 -8.08
C THR A 18 41.66 -7.47 -7.33
N THR A 19 40.77 -6.83 -8.06
CA THR A 19 39.47 -6.48 -7.53
C THR A 19 38.63 -7.77 -7.49
N THR A 20 38.46 -8.34 -6.29
CA THR A 20 37.45 -9.36 -6.03
C THR A 20 36.08 -8.73 -6.19
N VAL A 21 35.47 -8.93 -7.34
CA VAL A 21 34.04 -8.64 -7.56
C VAL A 21 33.25 -9.67 -6.75
N TRP A 22 32.69 -9.23 -5.65
CA TRP A 22 31.67 -9.99 -4.96
C TRP A 22 30.38 -9.91 -5.78
N SER A 23 30.17 -10.90 -6.64
CA SER A 23 28.87 -11.14 -7.26
C SER A 23 27.99 -11.80 -6.20
N GLN A 24 27.17 -11.00 -5.51
CA GLN A 24 26.04 -11.54 -4.77
C GLN A 24 24.91 -11.81 -5.77
N THR A 25 24.90 -12.99 -6.34
CA THR A 25 23.71 -13.57 -6.95
C THR A 25 22.79 -14.00 -5.82
N THR A 26 21.91 -13.13 -5.37
CA THR A 26 20.77 -13.52 -4.58
C THR A 26 19.78 -14.21 -5.52
N THR A 27 19.84 -15.53 -5.57
CA THR A 27 18.76 -16.34 -6.13
C THR A 27 17.56 -16.23 -5.20
N VAL A 28 16.57 -15.46 -5.59
CA VAL A 28 15.25 -15.48 -4.94
C VAL A 28 14.60 -16.81 -5.30
N SER A 29 14.59 -17.73 -4.35
CA SER A 29 13.85 -18.97 -4.43
C SER A 29 12.37 -18.67 -4.29
N SER A 30 11.58 -19.16 -5.23
CA SER A 30 10.11 -19.13 -5.19
C SER A 30 9.59 -19.71 -3.88
N GLY A 31 8.89 -18.88 -3.12
CA GLY A 31 7.86 -19.16 -2.17
C GLY A 31 7.86 -20.45 -1.37
N THR A 32 8.88 -20.66 -0.58
CA THR A 32 8.73 -21.46 0.65
C THR A 32 9.17 -20.55 1.78
N LYS A 33 8.31 -20.37 2.81
CA LYS A 33 8.69 -19.65 4.02
C LYS A 33 10.02 -20.23 4.52
N THR A 34 11.11 -19.57 4.17
CA THR A 34 12.38 -19.85 4.82
C THR A 34 12.20 -19.31 6.23
N ALA A 35 11.93 -20.19 7.18
CA ALA A 35 11.98 -19.84 8.59
C ALA A 35 13.24 -18.99 8.79
N LEU A 36 13.13 -17.90 9.54
CA LEU A 36 14.23 -17.00 9.89
C LEU A 36 15.40 -17.82 10.48
N ALA A 37 16.23 -18.38 9.60
CA ALA A 37 17.31 -19.32 9.94
C ALA A 37 18.63 -18.57 10.23
N GLY A 38 18.55 -17.23 10.41
CA GLY A 38 19.69 -16.40 10.69
C GLY A 38 19.98 -16.21 12.19
N THR A 39 21.05 -15.49 12.47
CA THR A 39 21.33 -14.93 13.80
C THR A 39 20.21 -13.97 14.19
N PRO A 40 19.69 -14.02 15.43
CA PRO A 40 18.66 -13.07 15.87
C PRO A 40 19.11 -11.64 15.68
N THR A 41 18.21 -10.78 15.18
CA THR A 41 18.52 -9.36 14.91
C THR A 41 17.45 -8.43 15.46
N LEU A 42 17.84 -7.18 15.73
CA LEU A 42 16.92 -6.08 15.98
C LEU A 42 16.66 -5.33 14.68
N SER A 43 15.47 -4.76 14.53
CA SER A 43 15.19 -3.79 13.46
C SER A 43 16.13 -2.57 13.55
N THR A 44 16.31 -1.89 12.44
CA THR A 44 17.27 -0.78 12.34
C THR A 44 16.97 0.38 13.29
N ASP A 45 15.69 0.69 13.48
CA ASP A 45 15.22 1.72 14.39
C ASP A 45 15.43 1.35 15.87
N LEU A 46 15.25 0.09 16.27
CA LEU A 46 15.58 -0.37 17.62
C LEU A 46 17.08 -0.34 17.92
N GLN A 47 17.92 -0.53 16.91
CA GLN A 47 19.38 -0.50 17.09
C GLN A 47 19.88 0.90 17.50
N SER A 48 19.18 1.95 17.12
CA SER A 48 19.52 3.35 17.39
C SER A 48 18.82 3.94 18.61
N GLN A 49 17.91 3.21 19.27
CA GLN A 49 17.18 3.72 20.41
C GLN A 49 18.07 3.97 21.64
N PRO A 50 17.82 5.04 22.42
CA PRO A 50 18.49 5.28 23.69
C PRO A 50 18.24 4.13 24.69
N ALA A 51 19.25 3.77 25.47
CA ALA A 51 19.16 2.71 26.47
C ALA A 51 18.32 3.08 27.71
N THR A 52 17.61 4.20 27.69
CA THR A 52 16.82 4.72 28.82
C THR A 52 15.33 4.60 28.53
N GLY A 53 14.55 4.32 29.57
CA GLY A 53 13.10 4.15 29.46
C GLY A 53 12.66 2.73 29.14
N THR A 54 11.42 2.60 28.67
CA THR A 54 10.82 1.34 28.20
C THR A 54 10.56 1.41 26.70
N ALA A 55 10.63 0.26 26.03
CA ALA A 55 10.26 0.09 24.63
C ALA A 55 9.18 -0.98 24.53
N GLU A 56 8.17 -0.73 23.70
CA GLU A 56 7.22 -1.75 23.29
C GLU A 56 7.75 -2.44 22.04
N VAL A 57 7.84 -3.77 22.07
CA VAL A 57 8.45 -4.56 21.02
C VAL A 57 7.62 -5.79 20.68
N ILE A 58 7.62 -6.14 19.41
CA ILE A 58 7.13 -7.43 18.92
C ILE A 58 8.33 -8.34 18.75
N ILE A 59 8.34 -9.47 19.47
CA ILE A 59 9.36 -10.51 19.36
C ILE A 59 8.79 -11.65 18.52
N GLN A 60 9.45 -11.97 17.41
CA GLN A 60 9.16 -13.14 16.58
C GLN A 60 10.08 -14.29 16.95
N TYR A 61 9.52 -15.50 16.99
CA TYR A 61 10.23 -16.72 17.36
C TYR A 61 10.25 -17.72 16.19
N LYS A 62 11.24 -18.58 16.17
CA LYS A 62 11.34 -19.69 15.19
C LYS A 62 10.24 -20.73 15.38
N VAL A 63 9.69 -20.81 16.59
CA VAL A 63 8.61 -21.71 17.00
C VAL A 63 7.53 -20.92 17.73
N GLN A 64 6.34 -21.49 17.91
CA GLN A 64 5.32 -20.85 18.75
C GLN A 64 5.88 -20.58 20.15
N PRO A 65 5.80 -19.32 20.65
CA PRO A 65 6.29 -18.99 21.97
C PRO A 65 5.51 -19.76 23.05
N THR A 66 6.23 -20.22 24.04
CA THR A 66 5.71 -20.95 25.20
C THR A 66 5.89 -20.13 26.46
N GLN A 67 5.27 -20.54 27.57
CA GLN A 67 5.46 -19.92 28.88
C GLN A 67 6.96 -19.80 29.26
N ALA A 68 7.81 -20.73 28.81
CA ALA A 68 9.24 -20.66 29.06
C ALA A 68 9.90 -19.47 28.34
N HIS A 69 9.49 -19.15 27.11
CA HIS A 69 9.97 -17.98 26.39
C HIS A 69 9.52 -16.68 27.09
N HIS A 70 8.25 -16.61 27.49
CA HIS A 70 7.73 -15.45 28.24
C HIS A 70 8.48 -15.23 29.56
N GLN A 71 8.82 -16.30 30.27
CA GLN A 71 9.62 -16.22 31.50
C GLN A 71 11.05 -15.72 31.25
N GLN A 72 11.68 -16.09 30.12
CA GLN A 72 13.00 -15.57 29.76
C GLN A 72 12.95 -14.05 29.49
N VAL A 73 11.93 -13.58 28.78
CA VAL A 73 11.72 -12.14 28.57
C VAL A 73 11.43 -11.43 29.90
N ALA A 74 10.61 -12.02 30.77
CA ALA A 74 10.32 -11.48 32.09
C ALA A 74 11.57 -11.38 32.97
N ALA A 75 12.51 -12.32 32.86
CA ALA A 75 13.78 -12.27 33.56
C ALA A 75 14.67 -11.09 33.13
N LEU A 76 14.46 -10.55 31.93
CA LEU A 76 15.09 -9.33 31.42
C LEU A 76 14.32 -8.06 31.78
N GLY A 77 13.25 -8.17 32.60
CA GLY A 77 12.40 -7.07 33.00
C GLY A 77 11.24 -6.80 32.03
N GLY A 78 11.03 -7.67 31.06
CA GLY A 78 9.94 -7.53 30.08
C GLY A 78 8.60 -8.01 30.64
N GLN A 79 7.53 -7.38 30.20
CA GLN A 79 6.14 -7.75 30.49
C GLN A 79 5.45 -8.16 29.19
N LEU A 80 4.86 -9.36 29.17
CA LEU A 80 4.02 -9.80 28.06
C LEU A 80 2.75 -8.95 28.03
N LEU A 81 2.44 -8.36 26.90
CA LEU A 81 1.22 -7.60 26.64
C LEU A 81 0.21 -8.45 25.85
N ASN A 82 0.63 -8.97 24.69
CA ASN A 82 -0.22 -9.77 23.81
C ASN A 82 0.55 -10.93 23.17
N THR A 83 -0.17 -11.98 22.74
CA THR A 83 0.36 -13.05 21.91
C THR A 83 -0.10 -12.88 20.45
N LEU A 84 0.78 -13.17 19.49
CA LEU A 84 0.57 -13.00 18.07
C LEU A 84 0.84 -14.34 17.35
N PRO A 85 -0.12 -15.28 17.38
CA PRO A 85 0.13 -16.70 17.05
C PRO A 85 0.47 -16.94 15.58
N HIS A 86 -0.12 -16.23 14.62
CA HIS A 86 0.13 -16.44 13.19
C HIS A 86 1.56 -16.14 12.81
N ILE A 87 2.16 -15.11 13.40
CA ILE A 87 3.56 -14.77 13.16
C ILE A 87 4.53 -15.44 14.13
N LYS A 88 4.06 -16.38 14.97
CA LYS A 88 4.84 -16.99 16.05
C LYS A 88 5.48 -15.96 16.96
N GLY A 89 4.80 -14.88 17.24
CA GLY A 89 5.29 -13.71 17.95
C GLY A 89 4.54 -13.42 19.25
N ALA A 90 5.04 -12.42 19.95
CA ALA A 90 4.34 -11.82 21.08
C ALA A 90 4.82 -10.38 21.28
N HIS A 91 3.90 -9.53 21.75
CA HIS A 91 4.13 -8.13 22.07
C HIS A 91 4.52 -7.99 23.55
N TYR A 92 5.57 -7.23 23.80
CA TYR A 92 6.10 -7.01 25.16
C TYR A 92 6.44 -5.54 25.39
N SER A 93 6.27 -5.09 26.64
CA SER A 93 6.94 -3.90 27.15
C SER A 93 8.25 -4.32 27.81
N VAL A 94 9.38 -3.76 27.41
CA VAL A 94 10.72 -4.13 27.90
C VAL A 94 11.53 -2.88 28.27
N PRO A 95 12.44 -2.95 29.26
CA PRO A 95 13.42 -1.88 29.45
C PRO A 95 14.29 -1.69 28.19
N SER A 96 14.45 -0.46 27.73
CA SER A 96 15.26 -0.18 26.52
C SER A 96 16.72 -0.69 26.65
N SER A 97 17.23 -0.74 27.87
CA SER A 97 18.54 -1.34 28.19
C SER A 97 18.62 -2.85 27.94
N ALA A 98 17.48 -3.55 27.92
CA ALA A 98 17.41 -4.98 27.72
C ALA A 98 17.29 -5.40 26.23
N LEU A 99 17.07 -4.48 25.30
CA LEU A 99 16.81 -4.77 23.88
C LEU A 99 17.83 -5.74 23.27
N LYS A 100 19.13 -5.49 23.47
CA LYS A 100 20.18 -6.38 22.95
C LYS A 100 20.19 -7.74 23.62
N ALA A 101 19.79 -7.84 24.88
CA ALA A 101 19.74 -9.10 25.62
C ALA A 101 18.58 -10.00 25.15
N LEU A 102 17.52 -9.45 24.54
CA LEU A 102 16.43 -10.21 23.94
C LEU A 102 16.93 -11.18 22.84
N LEU A 103 18.00 -10.82 22.14
CA LEU A 103 18.59 -11.69 21.12
C LEU A 103 19.20 -12.99 21.71
N GLY A 104 19.38 -13.05 23.02
CA GLY A 104 19.82 -14.25 23.73
C GLY A 104 18.66 -15.11 24.27
N VAL A 105 17.43 -14.70 24.13
CA VAL A 105 16.25 -15.50 24.46
C VAL A 105 16.13 -16.65 23.48
N SER A 106 15.79 -17.85 23.97
CA SER A 106 15.70 -19.03 23.10
C SER A 106 14.68 -18.83 21.98
N ASP A 107 15.03 -19.35 20.82
CA ASP A 107 14.21 -19.35 19.61
C ASP A 107 13.82 -17.97 19.06
N VAL A 108 14.32 -16.88 19.60
CA VAL A 108 14.12 -15.55 19.00
C VAL A 108 14.73 -15.51 17.62
N SER A 109 14.01 -14.96 16.67
CA SER A 109 14.45 -14.73 15.29
C SER A 109 14.60 -13.26 14.97
N TYR A 110 13.64 -12.44 15.38
CA TYR A 110 13.62 -11.00 15.09
C TYR A 110 12.93 -10.21 16.20
N VAL A 111 13.35 -8.97 16.40
CA VAL A 111 12.73 -8.04 17.35
C VAL A 111 12.53 -6.69 16.67
N THR A 112 11.30 -6.21 16.66
CA THR A 112 10.90 -4.93 16.06
C THR A 112 10.08 -4.11 17.06
N PRO A 113 10.06 -2.76 16.99
CA PRO A 113 9.18 -1.99 17.87
C PRO A 113 7.72 -2.19 17.48
N ASN A 114 6.82 -2.00 18.43
CA ASN A 114 5.40 -1.82 18.18
C ASN A 114 5.18 -0.39 17.68
N ARG A 115 5.16 -0.21 16.35
CA ARG A 115 5.09 1.11 15.72
C ARG A 115 3.67 1.68 15.77
N THR A 116 3.59 2.99 15.85
CA THR A 116 2.33 3.70 15.70
C THR A 116 1.84 3.61 14.25
N ILE A 117 0.57 3.27 14.08
CA ILE A 117 -0.17 3.32 12.82
C ILE A 117 -1.04 4.57 12.84
N LYS A 118 -1.13 5.26 11.70
CA LYS A 118 -2.00 6.43 11.53
C LYS A 118 -2.92 6.21 10.35
N ALA A 119 -4.16 6.69 10.46
CA ALA A 119 -5.04 6.84 9.31
C ALA A 119 -4.45 7.89 8.37
N GLN A 120 -4.55 7.62 7.08
CA GLN A 120 -4.03 8.51 6.06
C GLN A 120 -5.19 9.00 5.19
N PHE A 121 -5.41 10.32 5.10
CA PHE A 121 -6.54 10.89 4.40
C PHE A 121 -6.20 12.17 3.63
N ASP A 122 -6.96 12.43 2.61
CA ASP A 122 -7.05 13.65 1.84
C ASP A 122 -8.32 13.64 0.94
N GLN A 123 -8.71 14.70 0.26
CA GLN A 123 -10.10 14.98 -0.18
C GLN A 123 -10.57 14.59 -1.61
N ILE A 124 -11.81 14.14 -1.86
CA ILE A 124 -12.88 14.07 -2.93
C ILE A 124 -12.96 12.89 -3.93
N THR A 125 -13.91 12.45 -4.59
CA THR A 125 -15.09 12.18 -5.28
C THR A 125 -15.32 10.90 -6.04
N ASP A 126 -16.50 10.73 -6.51
CA ASP A 126 -17.22 9.56 -6.98
C ASP A 126 -17.44 9.54 -8.52
N GLY A 127 -17.59 8.40 -9.10
CA GLY A 127 -18.18 8.25 -10.44
C GLY A 127 -17.35 7.64 -11.56
N THR A 128 -16.05 7.41 -11.39
CA THR A 128 -15.17 6.98 -12.48
C THR A 128 -15.00 5.48 -12.66
N VAL A 129 -15.34 4.69 -11.66
CA VAL A 129 -15.04 3.24 -11.70
C VAL A 129 -16.15 2.35 -12.24
N HIS A 130 -17.26 2.94 -12.74
CA HIS A 130 -18.43 2.19 -13.25
C HIS A 130 -19.03 1.20 -12.24
N SER A 131 -19.11 1.58 -10.96
CA SER A 131 -19.80 0.79 -9.95
C SER A 131 -21.31 0.68 -10.20
N ASP A 132 -21.91 1.68 -10.83
CA ASP A 132 -23.28 1.70 -11.30
C ASP A 132 -23.58 0.54 -12.27
N TYR A 133 -22.63 0.18 -13.13
CA TYR A 133 -22.74 -0.97 -14.01
C TYR A 133 -22.85 -2.29 -13.22
N ALA A 134 -22.00 -2.50 -12.22
CA ALA A 134 -22.03 -3.68 -11.39
C ALA A 134 -23.34 -3.78 -10.60
N ASN A 135 -23.76 -2.69 -9.97
CA ASN A 135 -25.01 -2.62 -9.22
C ASN A 135 -26.25 -2.89 -10.10
N SER A 136 -26.28 -2.31 -11.31
CA SER A 136 -27.37 -2.56 -12.27
C SER A 136 -27.38 -4.00 -12.81
N SER A 137 -26.22 -4.67 -12.82
CA SER A 137 -26.06 -6.08 -13.19
C SER A 137 -26.39 -7.04 -12.05
N GLY A 138 -26.72 -6.53 -10.86
CA GLY A 138 -27.06 -7.32 -9.69
C GLY A 138 -25.87 -7.74 -8.83
N GLN A 139 -24.66 -7.26 -9.14
CA GLN A 139 -23.45 -7.50 -8.37
C GLN A 139 -23.33 -6.40 -7.30
N THR A 140 -23.72 -6.72 -6.08
CA THR A 140 -23.85 -5.74 -4.98
C THR A 140 -23.08 -6.12 -3.72
N GLY A 141 -22.37 -7.25 -3.76
CA GLY A 141 -21.65 -7.81 -2.62
C GLY A 141 -22.51 -8.58 -1.63
N ALA A 142 -23.74 -8.93 -2.02
CA ALA A 142 -24.68 -9.60 -1.12
C ALA A 142 -24.13 -10.94 -0.59
N GLY A 143 -24.16 -11.10 0.75
CA GLY A 143 -23.70 -12.31 1.43
C GLY A 143 -22.18 -12.46 1.58
N ILE A 144 -21.39 -11.51 1.09
CA ILE A 144 -19.93 -11.48 1.26
C ILE A 144 -19.59 -10.59 2.45
N GLY A 145 -18.73 -11.10 3.35
CA GLY A 145 -18.19 -10.36 4.48
C GLY A 145 -16.90 -9.62 4.10
N VAL A 146 -16.81 -8.36 4.54
CA VAL A 146 -15.58 -7.55 4.46
C VAL A 146 -15.19 -7.08 5.86
N ALA A 147 -13.96 -7.34 6.26
CA ALA A 147 -13.40 -6.76 7.47
C ALA A 147 -12.80 -5.38 7.15
N ILE A 148 -13.32 -4.35 7.81
CA ILE A 148 -12.80 -2.99 7.76
C ILE A 148 -12.00 -2.77 9.03
N ILE A 149 -10.68 -2.63 8.88
CA ILE A 149 -9.72 -2.42 9.96
C ILE A 149 -9.34 -0.95 9.96
N ASP A 150 -9.97 -0.16 10.85
CA ASP A 150 -9.89 1.30 10.83
C ASP A 150 -10.26 1.91 12.20
N SER A 151 -10.74 3.16 12.24
CA SER A 151 -11.13 3.89 13.46
C SER A 151 -12.50 3.50 14.04
N GLY A 152 -13.18 2.52 13.46
CA GLY A 152 -14.53 2.12 13.84
C GLY A 152 -15.58 2.52 12.78
N ILE A 153 -16.85 2.26 13.07
CA ILE A 153 -17.98 2.60 12.19
C ILE A 153 -19.14 3.14 13.02
N ALA A 154 -19.70 4.26 12.61
CA ALA A 154 -20.90 4.82 13.21
C ALA A 154 -22.14 4.05 12.80
N ASP A 155 -23.11 3.98 13.70
CA ASP A 155 -24.41 3.38 13.41
C ASP A 155 -25.27 4.35 12.58
N LEU A 156 -25.30 4.13 11.25
CA LEU A 156 -25.96 5.01 10.30
C LEU A 156 -26.89 4.24 9.37
N PRO A 157 -27.99 4.86 8.89
CA PRO A 157 -28.92 4.24 7.94
C PRO A 157 -28.25 3.71 6.67
N ASP A 158 -27.11 4.27 6.29
CA ASP A 158 -26.30 3.83 5.13
C ASP A 158 -25.83 2.38 5.24
N PHE A 159 -25.76 1.84 6.43
CA PHE A 159 -25.33 0.46 6.70
C PHE A 159 -26.48 -0.50 7.02
N TYR A 160 -27.72 -0.15 6.65
CA TYR A 160 -28.90 -0.99 6.86
C TYR A 160 -29.51 -1.43 5.54
N THR A 161 -30.09 -2.62 5.53
CA THR A 161 -30.91 -3.14 4.41
C THR A 161 -32.22 -3.68 4.98
N GLY A 162 -33.34 -3.10 4.56
CA GLY A 162 -34.66 -3.54 5.05
C GLY A 162 -34.84 -3.44 6.57
N GLY A 163 -34.16 -2.51 7.23
CA GLY A 163 -34.19 -2.31 8.68
C GLY A 163 -33.23 -3.22 9.46
N THR A 164 -32.44 -4.05 8.78
CA THR A 164 -31.41 -4.91 9.40
C THR A 164 -30.03 -4.33 9.16
N SER A 165 -29.20 -4.23 10.21
CA SER A 165 -27.83 -3.77 10.09
C SER A 165 -26.97 -4.75 9.29
N ARG A 166 -26.15 -4.24 8.39
CA ARG A 166 -25.11 -4.98 7.67
C ARG A 166 -23.76 -4.94 8.40
N VAL A 167 -23.61 -4.20 9.48
CA VAL A 167 -22.53 -4.37 10.44
C VAL A 167 -22.88 -5.58 11.29
N VAL A 168 -22.43 -6.76 10.86
CA VAL A 168 -22.81 -8.06 11.43
C VAL A 168 -21.91 -8.50 12.59
N TYR A 169 -20.76 -7.88 12.72
CA TYR A 169 -19.81 -8.07 13.82
C TYR A 169 -19.05 -6.77 14.06
N GLN A 170 -18.68 -6.53 15.31
CA GLN A 170 -17.84 -5.40 15.69
C GLN A 170 -16.98 -5.71 16.91
N GLN A 171 -15.74 -5.22 16.90
CA GLN A 171 -14.80 -5.34 18.01
C GLN A 171 -13.84 -4.15 18.03
N SER A 172 -13.49 -3.66 19.23
CA SER A 172 -12.43 -2.68 19.43
C SER A 172 -11.18 -3.34 19.98
N PHE A 173 -10.04 -2.92 19.46
CA PHE A 173 -8.70 -3.26 19.93
C PHE A 173 -8.01 -2.04 20.55
N VAL A 174 -8.67 -0.88 20.51
CA VAL A 174 -8.19 0.35 21.15
C VAL A 174 -8.41 0.24 22.63
N GLY A 175 -7.37 0.50 23.42
CA GLY A 175 -7.44 0.52 24.88
C GLY A 175 -8.26 1.71 25.43
N THR A 176 -8.21 1.90 26.74
CA THR A 176 -8.93 2.98 27.43
C THR A 176 -8.39 4.39 27.18
N GLU A 177 -7.44 4.54 26.26
CA GLU A 177 -6.78 5.80 25.98
C GLU A 177 -7.63 6.66 25.03
N GLY A 178 -8.16 7.77 25.55
CA GLY A 178 -8.56 8.92 24.74
C GLY A 178 -9.85 8.81 23.94
N GLY A 179 -10.97 8.43 24.56
CA GLY A 179 -12.26 8.46 23.88
C GLY A 179 -13.44 8.54 24.84
N ALA A 180 -14.66 8.66 24.29
CA ALA A 180 -15.90 8.63 25.07
C ALA A 180 -16.20 7.24 25.68
N ASP A 181 -15.47 6.20 25.27
CA ASP A 181 -15.55 4.88 25.88
C ASP A 181 -14.46 4.65 26.93
N PRO A 182 -14.75 4.86 28.21
CA PRO A 182 -13.77 4.69 29.27
C PRO A 182 -13.36 3.22 29.49
N ASN A 183 -14.00 2.26 28.84
CA ASN A 183 -13.69 0.83 28.93
C ASN A 183 -12.95 0.31 27.68
N GLY A 184 -12.81 1.11 26.62
CA GLY A 184 -12.11 0.75 25.39
C GLY A 184 -12.75 -0.38 24.58
N ASN A 185 -14.04 -0.68 24.84
CA ASN A 185 -14.73 -1.82 24.20
C ASN A 185 -15.63 -1.42 23.04
N SER A 186 -15.89 -0.11 22.86
CA SER A 186 -16.76 0.36 21.78
C SER A 186 -16.01 0.37 20.45
N ALA A 187 -16.59 -0.25 19.44
CA ALA A 187 -16.13 -0.17 18.06
C ALA A 187 -16.81 0.96 17.26
N VAL A 188 -17.53 1.85 17.95
CA VAL A 188 -18.09 3.07 17.34
C VAL A 188 -16.94 3.99 16.97
N ASP A 189 -17.05 4.58 15.79
CA ASP A 189 -16.08 5.53 15.28
C ASP A 189 -16.20 6.88 16.02
N GLU A 190 -15.10 7.35 16.58
CA GLU A 190 -15.01 8.68 17.20
C GLU A 190 -14.17 9.64 16.36
N TYR A 191 -13.32 9.08 15.49
CA TYR A 191 -12.44 9.84 14.60
C TYR A 191 -13.15 10.25 13.32
N GLY A 192 -13.87 9.33 12.65
CA GLY A 192 -14.66 9.55 11.46
C GLY A 192 -14.10 8.90 10.20
N HIS A 193 -12.83 8.47 10.19
CA HIS A 193 -12.19 7.93 9.02
C HIS A 193 -12.78 6.57 8.61
N GLY A 194 -12.92 5.64 9.55
CA GLY A 194 -13.46 4.30 9.28
C GLY A 194 -14.91 4.31 8.80
N THR A 195 -15.74 5.24 9.33
CA THR A 195 -17.11 5.42 8.85
C THR A 195 -17.13 5.89 7.40
N HIS A 196 -16.25 6.83 7.03
CA HIS A 196 -16.13 7.32 5.66
C HIS A 196 -15.67 6.21 4.71
N VAL A 197 -14.65 5.44 5.09
CA VAL A 197 -14.15 4.28 4.35
C VAL A 197 -15.25 3.23 4.15
N ALA A 198 -16.00 2.91 5.22
CA ALA A 198 -17.11 1.96 5.15
C ALA A 198 -18.21 2.42 4.18
N GLY A 199 -18.50 3.72 4.15
CA GLY A 199 -19.47 4.30 3.22
C GLY A 199 -19.05 4.17 1.76
N ILE A 200 -17.78 4.42 1.43
CA ILE A 200 -17.23 4.24 0.07
C ILE A 200 -17.34 2.77 -0.34
N LEU A 201 -17.04 1.85 0.55
CA LEU A 201 -17.06 0.43 0.24
C LEU A 201 -18.48 -0.11 0.16
N ALA A 202 -19.33 0.16 1.15
CA ALA A 202 -20.58 -0.57 1.37
C ALA A 202 -21.77 0.30 1.78
N GLY A 203 -21.69 1.63 1.68
CA GLY A 203 -22.84 2.50 1.94
C GLY A 203 -23.97 2.29 0.93
N ASN A 204 -25.22 2.31 1.38
CA ASN A 204 -26.37 2.25 0.47
C ASN A 204 -26.86 3.64 0.00
N GLY A 205 -26.16 4.70 0.40
CA GLY A 205 -26.47 6.08 0.06
C GLY A 205 -27.67 6.67 0.78
N ASN A 206 -28.42 5.88 1.55
CA ASN A 206 -29.61 6.32 2.31
C ASN A 206 -30.54 7.27 1.52
N GLY A 207 -30.78 6.95 0.24
CA GLY A 207 -31.61 7.77 -0.65
C GLY A 207 -30.88 8.95 -1.33
N THR A 208 -29.57 9.07 -1.16
CA THR A 208 -28.72 10.01 -1.90
C THR A 208 -28.03 9.32 -3.09
N VAL A 209 -27.19 10.06 -3.80
CA VAL A 209 -26.37 9.52 -4.90
C VAL A 209 -25.04 8.88 -4.43
N TYR A 210 -24.71 9.00 -3.16
CA TYR A 210 -23.43 8.54 -2.60
C TYR A 210 -23.50 7.07 -2.20
N ILE A 211 -23.56 6.20 -3.20
CA ILE A 211 -23.69 4.75 -3.01
C ILE A 211 -22.29 4.12 -3.08
N GLY A 212 -22.00 3.24 -2.13
CA GLY A 212 -20.72 2.50 -2.11
C GLY A 212 -20.64 1.44 -3.22
N ILE A 213 -19.43 0.95 -3.45
CA ILE A 213 -19.12 0.02 -4.54
C ILE A 213 -19.85 -1.32 -4.39
N ALA A 214 -19.92 -1.86 -3.17
CA ALA A 214 -20.58 -3.12 -2.82
C ALA A 214 -21.67 -2.89 -1.75
N PRO A 215 -22.80 -2.22 -2.08
CA PRO A 215 -23.73 -1.66 -1.12
C PRO A 215 -24.55 -2.67 -0.34
N GLN A 216 -24.39 -3.98 -0.60
CA GLN A 216 -25.03 -5.05 0.15
C GLN A 216 -24.05 -6.00 0.85
N ALA A 217 -22.75 -5.69 0.84
CA ALA A 217 -21.75 -6.45 1.58
C ALA A 217 -22.01 -6.41 3.09
N ASN A 218 -21.72 -7.50 3.78
CA ASN A 218 -21.73 -7.57 5.23
C ASN A 218 -20.42 -6.99 5.79
N ILE A 219 -20.53 -6.16 6.80
CA ILE A 219 -19.39 -5.42 7.37
C ILE A 219 -18.97 -6.05 8.70
N ILE A 220 -17.71 -6.33 8.83
CA ILE A 220 -17.04 -6.71 10.08
C ILE A 220 -16.21 -5.53 10.50
N ASN A 221 -16.64 -4.80 11.51
CA ASN A 221 -16.03 -3.59 12.02
C ASN A 221 -14.97 -3.93 13.08
N LEU A 222 -13.70 -3.72 12.75
CA LEU A 222 -12.55 -4.01 13.62
C LEU A 222 -11.80 -2.69 13.89
N ARG A 223 -12.13 -2.05 15.02
CA ARG A 223 -11.56 -0.76 15.40
C ARG A 223 -10.16 -0.93 15.95
N VAL A 224 -9.17 -0.31 15.32
CA VAL A 224 -7.75 -0.29 15.71
C VAL A 224 -7.18 1.12 15.89
N LEU A 225 -7.91 2.16 15.44
CA LEU A 225 -7.50 3.55 15.58
C LEU A 225 -8.33 4.27 16.64
N ASP A 226 -7.67 5.11 17.42
CA ASP A 226 -8.27 5.92 18.48
C ASP A 226 -9.02 7.15 17.93
N ILE A 227 -9.51 8.01 18.82
CA ILE A 227 -10.20 9.27 18.50
C ILE A 227 -9.34 10.27 17.71
N ASN A 228 -8.02 10.09 17.69
CA ASN A 228 -7.07 10.93 16.96
C ASN A 228 -6.57 10.24 15.68
N GLY A 229 -7.11 9.08 15.31
CA GLY A 229 -6.70 8.31 14.17
C GLY A 229 -5.35 7.59 14.34
N ASN A 230 -4.91 7.35 15.58
CA ASN A 230 -3.69 6.63 15.86
C ASN A 230 -3.99 5.20 16.31
N GLY A 231 -3.10 4.28 15.95
CA GLY A 231 -3.14 2.89 16.38
C GLY A 231 -1.73 2.32 16.51
N SER A 232 -1.65 1.02 16.72
CA SER A 232 -0.37 0.31 16.85
C SER A 232 -0.37 -0.98 16.04
N ILE A 233 0.81 -1.44 15.66
CA ILE A 233 0.97 -2.65 14.83
C ILE A 233 0.34 -3.87 15.49
N ASP A 234 0.49 -4.04 16.79
CA ASP A 234 -0.05 -5.20 17.50
C ASP A 234 -1.58 -5.23 17.49
N THR A 235 -2.26 -4.08 17.59
CA THR A 235 -3.73 -4.01 17.50
C THR A 235 -4.22 -4.33 16.10
N VAL A 236 -3.50 -3.90 15.06
CA VAL A 236 -3.81 -4.24 13.67
C VAL A 236 -3.62 -5.73 13.41
N ILE A 237 -2.53 -6.32 13.89
CA ILE A 237 -2.28 -7.78 13.80
C ILE A 237 -3.41 -8.55 14.48
N GLN A 238 -3.81 -8.16 15.69
CA GLN A 238 -4.93 -8.79 16.40
C GLN A 238 -6.26 -8.69 15.63
N ALA A 239 -6.50 -7.57 14.96
CA ALA A 239 -7.68 -7.39 14.13
C ALA A 239 -7.67 -8.30 12.89
N ILE A 240 -6.51 -8.45 12.22
CA ILE A 240 -6.34 -9.37 11.08
C ILE A 240 -6.54 -10.82 11.56
N ASP A 241 -5.94 -11.20 12.68
CA ASP A 241 -6.09 -12.53 13.32
C ASP A 241 -7.57 -12.83 13.61
N THR A 242 -8.29 -11.83 14.13
CA THR A 242 -9.73 -11.92 14.38
C THR A 242 -10.51 -12.11 13.07
N ALA A 243 -10.19 -11.38 12.01
CA ALA A 243 -10.84 -11.54 10.71
C ALA A 243 -10.62 -12.95 10.14
N ILE A 244 -9.42 -13.51 10.27
CA ILE A 244 -9.09 -14.89 9.86
C ILE A 244 -9.93 -15.89 10.67
N SER A 245 -9.99 -15.72 11.99
CA SER A 245 -10.73 -16.63 12.87
C SER A 245 -12.25 -16.63 12.62
N LEU A 246 -12.78 -15.48 12.23
CA LEU A 246 -14.21 -15.27 11.95
C LEU A 246 -14.59 -15.54 10.48
N GLN A 247 -13.62 -15.85 9.61
CA GLN A 247 -13.81 -16.00 8.18
C GLN A 247 -14.99 -16.90 7.80
N SER A 248 -15.05 -18.10 8.40
CA SER A 248 -16.12 -19.06 8.08
C SER A 248 -17.47 -18.63 8.62
N GLN A 249 -17.52 -17.95 9.76
CA GLN A 249 -18.77 -17.55 10.41
C GLN A 249 -19.47 -16.43 9.65
N TYR A 250 -18.72 -15.46 9.14
CA TYR A 250 -19.27 -14.27 8.47
C TYR A 250 -18.95 -14.22 6.98
N ASN A 251 -18.44 -15.33 6.40
CA ASN A 251 -18.02 -15.41 5.00
C ASN A 251 -17.09 -14.25 4.60
N ILE A 252 -16.09 -13.95 5.46
CA ILE A 252 -15.15 -12.88 5.20
C ILE A 252 -14.25 -13.27 4.03
N LYS A 253 -14.24 -12.46 2.98
CA LYS A 253 -13.48 -12.66 1.76
C LYS A 253 -12.50 -11.54 1.46
N VAL A 254 -12.72 -10.37 2.07
CA VAL A 254 -11.90 -9.18 1.84
C VAL A 254 -11.57 -8.54 3.19
N ILE A 255 -10.33 -8.08 3.33
CA ILE A 255 -9.90 -7.12 4.35
C ILE A 255 -9.57 -5.82 3.64
N SER A 256 -10.12 -4.70 4.14
CA SER A 256 -9.80 -3.34 3.70
C SER A 256 -9.07 -2.60 4.81
N MET A 257 -7.85 -2.12 4.51
CA MET A 257 -7.02 -1.36 5.45
C MET A 257 -6.57 -0.05 4.82
N SER A 258 -7.23 1.04 5.26
CA SER A 258 -6.90 2.40 4.85
C SER A 258 -5.93 3.06 5.85
N LEU A 259 -4.86 2.35 6.20
CA LEU A 259 -3.89 2.73 7.20
C LEU A 259 -2.49 2.23 6.83
N GLY A 260 -1.47 2.79 7.46
CA GLY A 260 -0.09 2.36 7.24
C GLY A 260 0.92 3.01 8.17
N SER A 261 2.13 2.51 8.12
CA SER A 261 3.30 3.06 8.81
C SER A 261 4.51 3.16 7.87
N GLY A 262 5.54 3.91 8.29
CA GLY A 262 6.82 3.93 7.58
C GLY A 262 7.46 2.54 7.49
N VAL A 263 8.25 2.31 6.44
CA VAL A 263 8.95 1.05 6.21
C VAL A 263 10.37 1.15 6.74
N PHE A 264 10.72 0.27 7.68
CA PHE A 264 12.03 0.25 8.35
C PHE A 264 12.78 -1.06 8.18
N GLU A 265 12.15 -2.07 7.57
CA GLU A 265 12.72 -3.39 7.28
C GLU A 265 12.09 -4.01 6.02
N SER A 266 12.68 -5.12 5.58
CA SER A 266 12.08 -5.95 4.51
C SER A 266 10.70 -6.46 4.95
N TYR A 267 9.76 -6.54 4.00
CA TYR A 267 8.43 -7.11 4.25
C TYR A 267 8.51 -8.53 4.86
N THR A 268 9.57 -9.28 4.55
CA THR A 268 9.77 -10.62 5.10
C THR A 268 10.07 -10.64 6.59
N LEU A 269 10.45 -9.51 7.17
CA LEU A 269 10.75 -9.32 8.59
C LEU A 269 9.66 -8.53 9.31
N ASP A 270 8.92 -7.70 8.58
CA ASP A 270 7.84 -6.88 9.13
C ASP A 270 6.69 -7.78 9.62
N PRO A 271 6.37 -7.75 10.93
CA PRO A 271 5.31 -8.60 11.48
C PRO A 271 3.93 -8.29 10.91
N LEU A 272 3.66 -7.02 10.53
CA LEU A 272 2.39 -6.66 9.90
C LEU A 272 2.28 -7.24 8.48
N CYS A 273 3.36 -7.20 7.69
CA CYS A 273 3.40 -7.85 6.39
C CYS A 273 3.21 -9.37 6.52
N GLN A 274 3.83 -10.01 7.51
CA GLN A 274 3.63 -11.45 7.73
C GLN A 274 2.19 -11.80 8.10
N GLU A 275 1.49 -10.93 8.81
CA GLU A 275 0.09 -11.18 9.17
C GLU A 275 -0.86 -10.96 7.99
N VAL A 276 -0.62 -9.98 7.13
CA VAL A 276 -1.42 -9.84 5.90
C VAL A 276 -1.16 -10.99 4.94
N GLU A 277 0.06 -11.56 4.87
CA GLU A 277 0.31 -12.79 4.16
C GLU A 277 -0.48 -13.98 4.74
N ALA A 278 -0.58 -14.08 6.07
CA ALA A 278 -1.36 -15.13 6.72
C ALA A 278 -2.85 -15.04 6.32
N ALA A 279 -3.42 -13.84 6.28
CA ALA A 279 -4.78 -13.62 5.80
C ALA A 279 -4.92 -14.00 4.31
N TRP A 280 -3.95 -13.63 3.47
CA TRP A 280 -3.92 -14.00 2.06
C TRP A 280 -3.91 -15.52 1.85
N GLN A 281 -3.07 -16.21 2.61
CA GLN A 281 -2.97 -17.67 2.58
C GLN A 281 -4.23 -18.37 3.13
N ALA A 282 -4.95 -17.72 4.05
CA ALA A 282 -6.26 -18.18 4.51
C ALA A 282 -7.38 -18.00 3.45
N GLY A 283 -7.07 -17.35 2.31
CA GLY A 283 -8.02 -17.13 1.23
C GLY A 283 -8.82 -15.84 1.38
N ILE A 284 -8.30 -14.85 2.10
CA ILE A 284 -8.86 -13.51 2.24
C ILE A 284 -8.05 -12.55 1.38
N THR A 285 -8.72 -11.83 0.48
CA THR A 285 -8.08 -10.79 -0.33
C THR A 285 -7.82 -9.56 0.55
N VAL A 286 -6.57 -9.14 0.67
CA VAL A 286 -6.18 -7.99 1.48
C VAL A 286 -5.90 -6.79 0.57
N VAL A 287 -6.59 -5.67 0.82
CA VAL A 287 -6.48 -4.43 0.06
C VAL A 287 -6.01 -3.33 0.98
N VAL A 288 -4.92 -2.65 0.64
CA VAL A 288 -4.25 -1.68 1.51
C VAL A 288 -3.90 -0.39 0.79
N ALA A 289 -3.86 0.71 1.53
CA ALA A 289 -3.45 2.01 1.01
C ALA A 289 -1.93 2.03 0.69
N ALA A 290 -1.56 2.72 -0.38
CA ALA A 290 -0.14 2.91 -0.74
C ALA A 290 0.59 3.87 0.22
N GLY A 291 -0.13 4.79 0.84
CA GLY A 291 0.39 5.91 1.62
C GLY A 291 0.20 7.25 0.89
N ASN A 292 0.40 8.35 1.60
CA ASN A 292 0.17 9.71 1.08
C ASN A 292 1.45 10.58 1.07
N ASP A 293 2.61 9.94 1.01
CA ASP A 293 3.92 10.61 1.07
C ASP A 293 4.55 10.86 -0.32
N GLY A 294 3.73 10.85 -1.39
CA GLY A 294 4.19 11.09 -2.75
C GLY A 294 4.81 12.48 -3.01
N ARG A 295 4.57 13.43 -2.10
CA ARG A 295 5.16 14.77 -2.10
C ARG A 295 6.48 14.84 -1.34
N ASP A 296 6.86 13.80 -0.60
CA ASP A 296 8.11 13.79 0.14
C ASP A 296 9.30 13.73 -0.82
N ASP A 297 10.08 14.79 -0.82
CA ASP A 297 11.34 14.90 -1.57
C ASP A 297 12.56 15.10 -0.65
N THR A 298 12.43 14.79 0.63
CA THR A 298 13.51 14.95 1.60
C THR A 298 14.74 14.13 1.23
N ALA A 299 14.54 13.00 0.58
CA ALA A 299 15.61 12.15 0.04
C ALA A 299 16.03 12.52 -1.39
N GLY A 300 15.44 13.53 -2.02
CA GLY A 300 15.68 13.91 -3.41
C GLY A 300 15.11 12.91 -4.42
N THR A 301 14.10 12.13 -4.01
CA THR A 301 13.51 11.04 -4.82
C THR A 301 12.20 11.44 -5.51
N LYS A 302 11.74 12.66 -5.33
CA LYS A 302 10.45 13.14 -5.88
C LYS A 302 9.26 12.25 -5.47
N GLY A 303 9.27 11.78 -4.23
CA GLY A 303 8.23 10.92 -3.68
C GLY A 303 8.32 9.45 -4.08
N TYR A 304 9.36 9.01 -4.79
CA TYR A 304 9.60 7.58 -5.00
C TYR A 304 10.20 6.93 -3.76
N GLY A 305 9.85 5.67 -3.53
CA GLY A 305 10.30 4.93 -2.34
C GLY A 305 9.46 5.20 -1.10
N THR A 306 8.23 5.71 -1.24
CA THR A 306 7.38 6.15 -0.12
C THR A 306 6.20 5.22 0.17
N ILE A 307 6.13 4.04 -0.46
CA ILE A 307 5.08 3.05 -0.17
C ILE A 307 5.14 2.66 1.31
N ALA A 308 4.01 2.76 1.99
CA ALA A 308 3.89 2.44 3.41
C ALA A 308 3.75 0.92 3.67
N SER A 309 4.09 0.46 4.88
CA SER A 309 3.73 -0.88 5.36
C SER A 309 2.25 -0.88 5.82
N PRO A 310 1.47 -1.96 5.51
CA PRO A 310 1.88 -3.20 4.83
C PRO A 310 1.70 -3.16 3.31
N GLY A 311 1.51 -1.99 2.69
CA GLY A 311 1.42 -1.83 1.24
C GLY A 311 2.69 -2.23 0.48
N ASN A 312 3.83 -2.33 1.17
CA ASN A 312 5.09 -2.82 0.62
C ASN A 312 5.14 -4.35 0.45
N ASP A 313 4.16 -5.10 0.94
CA ASP A 313 4.08 -6.55 0.79
C ASP A 313 3.71 -6.95 -0.65
N PRO A 314 4.38 -7.95 -1.26
CA PRO A 314 4.11 -8.36 -2.64
C PRO A 314 2.77 -9.06 -2.85
N PHE A 315 2.19 -9.68 -1.82
CA PHE A 315 0.94 -10.42 -1.94
C PHE A 315 -0.27 -9.49 -2.01
N VAL A 316 -0.38 -8.53 -1.11
CA VAL A 316 -1.54 -7.65 -0.97
C VAL A 316 -1.79 -6.78 -2.21
N ILE A 317 -3.02 -6.30 -2.36
CA ILE A 317 -3.36 -5.30 -3.38
C ILE A 317 -3.12 -3.91 -2.79
N THR A 318 -2.08 -3.24 -3.27
CA THR A 318 -1.71 -1.90 -2.82
C THR A 318 -2.30 -0.86 -3.75
N VAL A 319 -3.03 0.09 -3.19
CA VAL A 319 -3.86 1.03 -3.93
C VAL A 319 -3.30 2.45 -3.86
N GLY A 320 -2.96 3.01 -5.02
CA GLY A 320 -2.66 4.43 -5.19
C GLY A 320 -3.91 5.24 -5.53
N ALA A 321 -3.81 6.56 -5.43
CA ALA A 321 -4.92 7.46 -5.64
C ALA A 321 -4.83 8.24 -6.96
N ILE A 322 -5.96 8.37 -7.65
CA ILE A 322 -6.13 9.22 -8.83
C ILE A 322 -7.18 10.30 -8.56
N ASN A 323 -7.05 11.43 -9.24
CA ASN A 323 -8.01 12.52 -9.26
C ASN A 323 -8.83 12.45 -10.54
N SER A 324 -10.09 12.11 -10.43
CA SER A 324 -11.04 12.06 -11.54
C SER A 324 -11.52 13.44 -12.03
N ILE A 325 -10.99 14.52 -11.47
CA ILE A 325 -11.37 15.92 -11.80
C ILE A 325 -12.90 16.12 -11.81
N GLN A 326 -13.60 15.37 -10.98
CA GLN A 326 -15.06 15.37 -10.85
C GLN A 326 -15.78 15.09 -12.18
N THR A 327 -15.19 14.29 -13.05
CA THR A 327 -15.80 13.80 -14.29
C THR A 327 -15.85 12.27 -14.30
N THR A 328 -16.66 11.70 -15.17
CA THR A 328 -16.68 10.26 -15.43
C THR A 328 -15.81 9.86 -16.61
N ASN A 329 -15.07 10.83 -17.17
CA ASN A 329 -14.25 10.64 -18.35
C ASN A 329 -12.80 10.37 -17.95
N ARG A 330 -12.39 9.12 -17.92
CA ARG A 330 -11.02 8.72 -17.59
C ARG A 330 -9.91 9.35 -18.41
N SER A 331 -10.20 9.95 -19.56
CA SER A 331 -9.16 10.57 -20.39
C SER A 331 -8.62 11.89 -19.84
N ASP A 332 -9.27 12.46 -18.85
CA ASP A 332 -8.82 13.66 -18.14
C ASP A 332 -8.37 13.38 -16.69
N ASP A 333 -8.40 12.13 -16.26
CA ASP A 333 -7.94 11.72 -14.95
C ASP A 333 -6.43 11.94 -14.79
N ILE A 334 -6.04 12.40 -13.62
CA ILE A 334 -4.64 12.66 -13.32
C ILE A 334 -4.21 12.01 -12.00
N MET A 335 -2.93 11.67 -11.92
CA MET A 335 -2.33 11.18 -10.69
C MET A 335 -2.42 12.23 -9.60
N THR A 336 -2.77 11.81 -8.38
CA THR A 336 -2.68 12.71 -7.23
C THR A 336 -1.24 12.85 -6.78
N SER A 337 -0.81 14.07 -6.50
CA SER A 337 0.57 14.36 -6.15
C SER A 337 1.01 13.74 -4.82
N TYR A 338 0.05 13.49 -3.92
CA TYR A 338 0.32 12.91 -2.61
C TYR A 338 0.42 11.38 -2.61
N SER A 339 -0.12 10.68 -3.62
CA SER A 339 -0.09 9.22 -3.64
C SER A 339 1.34 8.70 -3.59
N SER A 340 1.63 7.85 -2.61
CA SER A 340 2.94 7.23 -2.46
C SER A 340 3.33 6.42 -3.69
N LYS A 341 4.63 6.41 -3.99
CA LYS A 341 5.22 5.80 -5.17
C LYS A 341 6.27 4.76 -4.80
N GLY A 342 6.28 3.69 -5.58
CA GLY A 342 7.32 2.67 -5.48
C GLY A 342 8.65 3.11 -6.09
N PRO A 343 9.54 2.14 -6.28
CA PRO A 343 9.46 0.80 -5.72
C PRO A 343 9.58 0.83 -4.19
N THR A 344 9.21 -0.27 -3.53
CA THR A 344 9.28 -0.31 -2.07
C THR A 344 10.72 -0.21 -1.56
N LEU A 345 10.88 0.37 -0.37
CA LEU A 345 12.16 0.38 0.31
C LEU A 345 12.59 -1.06 0.65
N PHE A 346 13.88 -1.29 0.76
CA PHE A 346 14.54 -2.58 1.04
C PHE A 346 14.34 -3.65 -0.04
N ASP A 347 13.11 -3.93 -0.45
CA ASP A 347 12.81 -5.09 -1.30
C ASP A 347 12.61 -4.75 -2.77
N THR A 348 12.54 -3.46 -3.09
CA THR A 348 12.41 -2.95 -4.46
C THR A 348 11.21 -3.53 -5.25
N ILE A 349 10.12 -3.82 -4.56
CA ILE A 349 8.90 -4.35 -5.18
C ILE A 349 8.19 -3.25 -5.95
N ALA A 350 7.69 -3.56 -7.12
CA ALA A 350 6.90 -2.63 -7.91
C ALA A 350 5.51 -2.44 -7.28
N LYS A 351 5.25 -1.23 -6.81
CA LYS A 351 4.01 -0.78 -6.17
C LYS A 351 3.71 0.68 -6.59
N PRO A 352 2.45 1.15 -6.51
CA PRO A 352 1.24 0.42 -6.16
C PRO A 352 0.87 -0.63 -7.20
N ASP A 353 -0.08 -1.53 -6.90
CA ASP A 353 -0.57 -2.51 -7.87
C ASP A 353 -1.63 -1.90 -8.82
N ILE A 354 -2.44 -0.99 -8.31
CA ILE A 354 -3.61 -0.42 -9.00
C ILE A 354 -3.88 1.00 -8.50
N LEU A 355 -4.52 1.82 -9.33
CA LEU A 355 -5.07 3.11 -8.96
C LEU A 355 -6.59 3.06 -8.88
N ALA A 356 -7.15 3.87 -8.00
CA ALA A 356 -8.58 4.16 -7.96
C ALA A 356 -8.83 5.62 -7.57
N PRO A 357 -10.03 6.16 -7.83
CA PRO A 357 -10.40 7.49 -7.35
C PRO A 357 -10.21 7.61 -5.85
N GLY A 358 -9.38 8.55 -5.46
CA GLY A 358 -9.06 8.83 -4.06
C GLY A 358 -9.06 10.31 -3.75
N ASN A 359 -9.33 11.17 -4.73
CA ASN A 359 -9.33 12.61 -4.55
C ASN A 359 -10.74 13.15 -4.54
N GLN A 360 -11.13 13.78 -3.47
CA GLN A 360 -12.42 14.37 -3.22
C GLN A 360 -13.57 13.37 -3.21
N ILE A 361 -13.49 12.26 -2.51
CA ILE A 361 -14.55 11.28 -2.34
C ILE A 361 -15.59 11.75 -1.30
N VAL A 362 -16.85 11.79 -1.70
CA VAL A 362 -17.95 12.07 -0.77
C VAL A 362 -18.47 10.74 -0.20
N SER A 363 -18.52 10.65 1.12
CA SER A 363 -19.05 9.49 1.80
C SER A 363 -19.69 9.85 3.12
N THR A 364 -20.31 8.89 3.78
CA THR A 364 -21.00 9.12 5.04
C THR A 364 -20.02 9.34 6.19
N LEU A 365 -20.23 10.42 6.93
CA LEU A 365 -19.51 10.78 8.14
C LEU A 365 -20.40 11.74 8.93
N PRO A 366 -20.90 11.34 10.11
CA PRO A 366 -21.86 12.17 10.84
C PRO A 366 -21.18 13.28 11.64
N PRO A 367 -21.92 14.34 12.00
CA PRO A 367 -21.44 15.40 12.87
C PRO A 367 -20.93 14.90 14.22
N GLY A 368 -19.95 15.59 14.77
CA GLY A 368 -19.45 15.38 16.14
C GLY A 368 -18.18 14.55 16.22
N MET A 369 -17.75 13.90 15.13
CA MET A 369 -16.48 13.20 15.06
C MET A 369 -15.30 14.16 14.96
N THR A 370 -14.10 13.70 15.27
CA THR A 370 -12.88 14.52 15.24
C THR A 370 -12.67 15.18 13.88
N ILE A 371 -12.63 14.39 12.80
CA ILE A 371 -12.46 14.92 11.43
C ILE A 371 -13.56 15.93 11.06
N TRP A 372 -14.81 15.65 11.44
CA TRP A 372 -15.92 16.58 11.16
C TRP A 372 -15.69 17.97 11.74
N ASN A 373 -15.13 18.00 12.97
CA ASN A 373 -14.88 19.24 13.68
C ASN A 373 -13.62 19.97 13.18
N GLU A 374 -12.60 19.21 12.78
CA GLU A 374 -11.32 19.76 12.32
C GLU A 374 -11.38 20.31 10.91
N LEU A 375 -12.22 19.73 10.04
CA LEU A 375 -12.31 20.09 8.63
C LEU A 375 -13.71 20.59 8.24
N PRO A 376 -14.21 21.69 8.83
CA PRO A 376 -15.59 22.14 8.61
C PRO A 376 -15.87 22.55 7.14
N GLY A 377 -14.83 22.83 6.36
CA GLY A 377 -14.94 23.14 4.93
C GLY A 377 -15.33 21.95 4.05
N ASN A 378 -15.19 20.74 4.57
CA ASN A 378 -15.40 19.50 3.82
C ASN A 378 -16.80 18.91 4.00
N GLN A 379 -17.62 19.53 4.82
CA GLN A 379 -19.00 19.13 5.04
C GLN A 379 -19.83 19.30 3.76
N VAL A 380 -20.56 18.26 3.41
CA VAL A 380 -21.51 18.28 2.29
C VAL A 380 -22.91 18.48 2.88
N THR A 381 -23.88 17.70 2.54
CA THR A 381 -25.24 17.81 3.07
C THR A 381 -25.55 16.60 3.97
N GLY A 382 -26.27 16.83 5.05
CA GLY A 382 -26.63 15.76 5.99
C GLY A 382 -25.41 15.17 6.70
N ASN A 383 -25.26 13.84 6.63
CA ASN A 383 -24.16 13.10 7.22
C ASN A 383 -23.06 12.76 6.20
N TYR A 384 -22.89 13.58 5.16
CA TYR A 384 -21.90 13.35 4.13
C TYR A 384 -20.76 14.36 4.20
N PHE A 385 -19.58 13.87 3.91
CA PHE A 385 -18.34 14.59 4.09
C PHE A 385 -17.36 14.23 2.96
N THR A 386 -16.47 15.12 2.66
CA THR A 386 -15.51 14.97 1.57
C THR A 386 -14.13 14.71 2.14
N LEU A 387 -13.48 13.60 1.76
CA LEU A 387 -12.09 13.28 2.10
C LEU A 387 -11.30 12.83 0.87
N SER A 388 -9.97 12.90 0.95
CA SER A 388 -9.08 12.38 -0.09
C SER A 388 -7.94 11.58 0.53
N GLY A 389 -7.34 10.70 -0.25
CA GLY A 389 -6.20 9.89 0.14
C GLY A 389 -6.22 8.55 -0.57
N THR A 390 -5.11 7.87 -0.52
CA THR A 390 -5.08 6.45 -0.85
C THR A 390 -6.01 5.65 0.04
N SER A 391 -6.33 6.17 1.22
CA SER A 391 -7.36 5.65 2.13
C SER A 391 -8.77 5.66 1.54
N MET A 392 -9.11 6.58 0.63
CA MET A 392 -10.40 6.64 -0.05
C MET A 392 -10.40 5.79 -1.33
N ALA A 393 -9.24 5.61 -1.95
CA ALA A 393 -9.06 4.72 -3.09
C ALA A 393 -9.13 3.22 -2.68
N THR A 394 -8.62 2.88 -1.52
CA THR A 394 -8.56 1.50 -1.00
C THR A 394 -9.94 0.83 -0.91
N PRO A 395 -10.96 1.43 -0.28
CA PRO A 395 -12.30 0.84 -0.20
C PRO A 395 -12.98 0.70 -1.57
N VAL A 396 -12.63 1.53 -2.55
CA VAL A 396 -13.12 1.38 -3.94
C VAL A 396 -12.62 0.07 -4.53
N VAL A 397 -11.32 -0.23 -4.38
CA VAL A 397 -10.73 -1.48 -4.86
C VAL A 397 -11.19 -2.68 -4.03
N ALA A 398 -11.37 -2.52 -2.73
CA ALA A 398 -11.92 -3.57 -1.86
C ALA A 398 -13.36 -3.94 -2.28
N GLY A 399 -14.18 -2.94 -2.63
CA GLY A 399 -15.50 -3.16 -3.20
C GLY A 399 -15.45 -3.89 -4.55
N ALA A 400 -14.52 -3.53 -5.43
CA ALA A 400 -14.31 -4.23 -6.70
C ALA A 400 -13.85 -5.69 -6.48
N ALA A 401 -13.03 -5.96 -5.47
CA ALA A 401 -12.66 -7.32 -5.08
C ALA A 401 -13.88 -8.14 -4.64
N ILE A 402 -14.79 -7.54 -3.86
CA ILE A 402 -16.06 -8.17 -3.49
C ILE A 402 -16.89 -8.51 -4.73
N ILE A 403 -17.02 -7.59 -5.67
CA ILE A 403 -17.75 -7.79 -6.94
C ILE A 403 -17.12 -8.93 -7.77
N ALA A 404 -15.80 -8.99 -7.85
CA ALA A 404 -15.10 -10.09 -8.53
C ALA A 404 -15.38 -11.44 -7.89
N ILE A 405 -15.39 -11.51 -6.56
CA ILE A 405 -15.67 -12.73 -5.78
C ILE A 405 -17.15 -13.14 -5.91
N GLU A 406 -18.08 -12.19 -5.87
CA GLU A 406 -19.50 -12.45 -6.08
C GLU A 406 -19.77 -13.04 -7.46
N SER A 407 -19.11 -12.50 -8.49
CA SER A 407 -19.23 -12.96 -9.88
C SER A 407 -18.57 -14.31 -10.12
N ASN A 408 -17.58 -14.68 -9.31
CA ASN A 408 -16.78 -15.90 -9.47
C ASN A 408 -16.57 -16.59 -8.11
N PRO A 409 -17.60 -17.24 -7.56
CA PRO A 409 -17.47 -17.89 -6.26
C PRO A 409 -16.32 -18.91 -6.21
N GLY A 410 -15.47 -18.80 -5.20
CA GLY A 410 -14.34 -19.71 -4.99
C GLY A 410 -13.04 -19.28 -5.64
N ILE A 411 -12.97 -18.10 -6.26
CA ILE A 411 -11.69 -17.56 -6.73
C ILE A 411 -10.73 -17.29 -5.58
N THR A 412 -9.44 -17.43 -5.87
CA THR A 412 -8.37 -17.16 -4.89
C THR A 412 -8.03 -15.67 -4.83
N PRO A 413 -7.40 -15.18 -3.75
CA PRO A 413 -6.91 -13.81 -3.68
C PRO A 413 -5.99 -13.44 -4.83
N ASP A 414 -5.09 -14.35 -5.26
CA ASP A 414 -4.23 -14.14 -6.42
C ASP A 414 -5.02 -13.96 -7.72
N GLN A 415 -6.10 -14.72 -7.90
CA GLN A 415 -6.95 -14.56 -9.08
C GLN A 415 -7.73 -13.23 -9.03
N VAL A 416 -8.19 -12.80 -7.85
CA VAL A 416 -8.82 -11.49 -7.66
C VAL A 416 -7.85 -10.37 -8.05
N LYS A 417 -6.62 -10.40 -7.49
CA LYS A 417 -5.57 -9.44 -7.81
C LYS A 417 -5.27 -9.42 -9.30
N ALA A 418 -5.08 -10.59 -9.89
CA ALA A 418 -4.79 -10.72 -11.32
C ALA A 418 -5.93 -10.17 -12.20
N MET A 419 -7.20 -10.41 -11.86
CA MET A 419 -8.35 -9.88 -12.58
C MET A 419 -8.41 -8.35 -12.50
N ILE A 420 -8.27 -7.78 -11.31
CA ILE A 420 -8.27 -6.33 -11.08
C ILE A 420 -7.17 -5.66 -11.90
N MET A 421 -5.96 -6.20 -11.86
CA MET A 421 -4.83 -5.63 -12.60
C MET A 421 -4.96 -5.82 -14.11
N ALA A 422 -5.49 -6.94 -14.58
CA ALA A 422 -5.69 -7.21 -16.01
C ALA A 422 -6.73 -6.30 -16.65
N SER A 423 -7.82 -6.02 -15.92
CA SER A 423 -8.93 -5.19 -16.38
C SER A 423 -8.65 -3.69 -16.30
N ALA A 424 -7.61 -3.28 -15.58
CA ALA A 424 -7.31 -1.88 -15.35
C ALA A 424 -7.13 -1.09 -16.65
N SER A 425 -7.65 0.13 -16.68
CA SER A 425 -7.43 1.09 -17.76
C SER A 425 -5.98 1.56 -17.78
N LYS A 426 -5.37 1.57 -18.96
CA LYS A 426 -3.96 1.95 -19.15
C LYS A 426 -3.83 3.27 -19.93
N THR A 427 -4.91 4.02 -20.02
CA THR A 427 -4.95 5.24 -20.82
C THR A 427 -4.58 6.43 -19.94
N PHE A 428 -3.31 6.80 -19.96
CA PHE A 428 -2.78 7.92 -19.18
C PHE A 428 -1.99 8.89 -20.05
N PRO A 429 -1.89 10.17 -19.67
CA PRO A 429 -0.87 11.07 -20.21
C PRO A 429 0.53 10.59 -19.82
N TYR A 430 1.57 11.18 -20.40
CA TYR A 430 2.95 10.88 -20.01
C TYR A 430 3.29 11.36 -18.59
N SER A 431 2.76 12.50 -18.22
CA SER A 431 2.92 13.11 -16.90
C SER A 431 1.81 14.11 -16.62
N SER A 432 1.62 14.43 -15.38
CA SER A 432 0.81 15.56 -14.95
C SER A 432 1.58 16.42 -13.96
N THR A 433 1.20 17.69 -13.85
CA THR A 433 1.74 18.60 -12.84
C THR A 433 0.58 19.20 -12.07
N VAL A 434 0.64 19.04 -10.77
CA VAL A 434 -0.35 19.58 -9.83
C VAL A 434 0.36 20.58 -8.92
N VAL A 435 -0.32 21.69 -8.63
CA VAL A 435 0.15 22.65 -7.64
C VAL A 435 -0.59 22.39 -6.34
N ASP A 436 0.17 22.11 -5.28
CA ASP A 436 -0.41 21.98 -3.94
C ASP A 436 -1.01 23.35 -3.52
N PRO A 437 -2.30 23.40 -3.22
CA PRO A 437 -2.97 24.66 -2.91
C PRO A 437 -2.47 25.31 -1.62
N THR A 438 -1.95 24.52 -0.69
CA THR A 438 -1.49 25.01 0.61
C THR A 438 -0.09 25.61 0.52
N SER A 439 0.85 24.89 -0.07
CA SER A 439 2.25 25.33 -0.16
C SER A 439 2.57 26.12 -1.42
N GLY A 440 1.74 26.03 -2.47
CA GLY A 440 2.00 26.59 -3.79
C GLY A 440 3.11 25.86 -4.57
N VAL A 441 3.59 24.72 -4.07
CA VAL A 441 4.64 23.91 -4.72
C VAL A 441 4.02 23.11 -5.85
N ALA A 442 4.71 23.08 -7.00
CA ALA A 442 4.30 22.26 -8.14
C ALA A 442 4.97 20.89 -8.08
N TYR A 443 4.17 19.85 -8.10
CA TYR A 443 4.60 18.46 -8.15
C TYR A 443 4.33 17.88 -9.54
N THR A 444 5.32 17.24 -10.13
CA THR A 444 5.19 16.58 -11.44
C THR A 444 5.34 15.09 -11.27
N ASP A 445 4.29 14.35 -11.61
CA ASP A 445 4.25 12.90 -11.59
C ASP A 445 4.41 12.34 -12.99
N TYR A 446 5.37 11.46 -13.17
CA TYR A 446 5.54 10.66 -14.37
C TYR A 446 4.77 9.35 -14.21
N TYR A 447 4.00 8.96 -15.24
CA TYR A 447 3.11 7.82 -15.16
C TYR A 447 3.83 6.54 -15.51
N ASP A 448 4.70 6.14 -14.62
CA ASP A 448 5.46 4.90 -14.69
C ASP A 448 4.86 3.81 -13.78
N ILE A 449 5.46 2.63 -13.81
CA ILE A 449 5.01 1.48 -13.04
C ILE A 449 4.94 1.73 -11.53
N PHE A 450 5.85 2.53 -11.02
CA PHE A 450 5.93 2.80 -9.59
C PHE A 450 4.96 3.90 -9.16
N THR A 451 4.34 4.55 -10.14
CA THR A 451 3.35 5.60 -9.93
C THR A 451 1.94 5.09 -10.15
N VAL A 452 1.71 4.36 -11.26
CA VAL A 452 0.35 3.97 -11.66
C VAL A 452 0.07 2.47 -11.57
N GLY A 453 1.04 1.65 -11.23
CA GLY A 453 0.86 0.21 -11.16
C GLY A 453 0.34 -0.39 -12.46
N ALA A 454 -0.64 -1.26 -12.38
CA ALA A 454 -1.31 -1.85 -13.54
C ALA A 454 -2.26 -0.88 -14.28
N GLY A 455 -2.56 0.26 -13.68
CA GLY A 455 -3.46 1.25 -14.25
C GLY A 455 -4.59 1.65 -13.31
N GLU A 456 -5.64 2.23 -13.87
CA GLU A 456 -6.83 2.64 -13.13
C GLU A 456 -7.90 1.56 -13.12
N LEU A 457 -8.55 1.35 -11.99
CA LEU A 457 -9.61 0.38 -11.80
C LEU A 457 -10.77 0.57 -12.77
N ASP A 458 -11.22 -0.53 -13.38
CA ASP A 458 -12.40 -0.58 -14.26
C ASP A 458 -13.28 -1.80 -13.90
N ILE A 459 -14.37 -1.56 -13.18
CA ILE A 459 -15.25 -2.63 -12.70
C ILE A 459 -16.05 -3.25 -13.87
N GLN A 460 -16.40 -2.48 -14.88
CA GLN A 460 -17.06 -3.04 -16.06
C GLN A 460 -16.13 -3.97 -16.84
N ALA A 461 -14.90 -3.56 -17.05
CA ALA A 461 -13.88 -4.42 -17.66
C ALA A 461 -13.53 -5.62 -16.77
N LEU A 462 -13.52 -5.43 -15.43
CA LEU A 462 -13.30 -6.51 -14.47
C LEU A 462 -14.34 -7.64 -14.64
N LEU A 463 -15.61 -7.29 -14.72
CA LEU A 463 -16.69 -8.27 -14.94
C LEU A 463 -16.64 -8.95 -16.31
N ALA A 464 -16.04 -8.31 -17.30
CA ALA A 464 -15.82 -8.88 -18.63
C ALA A 464 -14.51 -9.69 -18.74
N THR A 465 -13.64 -9.60 -17.74
CA THR A 465 -12.33 -10.27 -17.75
C THR A 465 -12.49 -11.77 -17.45
N PRO A 466 -11.97 -12.66 -18.32
CA PRO A 466 -12.00 -14.09 -18.04
C PRO A 466 -11.23 -14.42 -16.75
N LEU A 467 -11.73 -15.42 -16.02
CA LEU A 467 -11.05 -15.90 -14.82
C LEU A 467 -9.63 -16.38 -15.17
N PRO A 468 -8.58 -15.79 -14.59
CA PRO A 468 -7.21 -16.22 -14.81
C PRO A 468 -6.98 -17.62 -14.22
N PRO A 469 -6.08 -18.43 -14.78
CA PRO A 469 -5.66 -19.68 -14.18
C PRO A 469 -5.18 -19.48 -12.75
N ALA A 470 -5.30 -20.52 -11.95
CA ALA A 470 -4.71 -20.50 -10.61
C ALA A 470 -3.18 -20.33 -10.69
N GLY A 471 -2.65 -19.46 -9.86
CA GLY A 471 -1.21 -19.13 -9.84
C GLY A 471 -0.95 -18.04 -8.82
N SER A 472 0.28 -17.55 -8.73
CA SER A 472 0.64 -16.43 -7.87
C SER A 472 0.54 -15.10 -8.64
N ALA A 473 -0.01 -14.09 -8.00
CA ALA A 473 -0.07 -12.71 -8.50
C ALA A 473 0.78 -11.75 -7.66
N GLN A 474 1.88 -12.23 -7.12
CA GLN A 474 2.82 -11.38 -6.39
C GLN A 474 3.36 -10.25 -7.25
N SER A 475 3.48 -9.07 -6.66
CA SER A 475 4.07 -7.91 -7.32
C SER A 475 5.55 -8.16 -7.61
N PRO A 476 6.05 -7.77 -8.79
CA PRO A 476 7.40 -8.11 -9.22
C PRO A 476 8.47 -7.26 -8.52
N VAL A 477 9.68 -7.79 -8.45
CA VAL A 477 10.85 -7.10 -7.92
C VAL A 477 11.55 -6.32 -9.03
N ALA A 478 11.82 -5.04 -8.80
CA ALA A 478 12.62 -4.22 -9.70
C ALA A 478 14.11 -4.42 -9.42
N VAL A 479 14.89 -4.70 -10.48
CA VAL A 479 16.33 -4.89 -10.40
C VAL A 479 17.03 -3.88 -11.29
N TYR A 480 17.85 -3.04 -10.68
CA TYR A 480 18.67 -2.07 -11.40
C TYR A 480 20.00 -2.66 -11.82
N ASN A 481 20.29 -2.61 -13.10
CA ASN A 481 21.57 -3.01 -13.65
C ASN A 481 22.48 -1.79 -13.78
N VAL A 482 23.43 -1.65 -12.87
CA VAL A 482 24.37 -0.53 -12.82
C VAL A 482 25.22 -0.42 -14.09
N ALA A 483 25.56 -1.54 -14.72
CA ALA A 483 26.43 -1.55 -15.89
C ALA A 483 25.72 -1.02 -17.15
N THR A 484 24.42 -1.20 -17.26
CA THR A 484 23.62 -0.79 -18.41
C THR A 484 22.73 0.42 -18.13
N GLY A 485 22.55 0.78 -16.87
CA GLY A 485 21.61 1.84 -16.45
C GLY A 485 20.15 1.46 -16.64
N THR A 486 19.82 0.16 -16.71
CA THR A 486 18.47 -0.31 -17.00
C THR A 486 17.83 -0.96 -15.77
N VAL A 487 16.51 -0.87 -15.69
CA VAL A 487 15.70 -1.61 -14.71
C VAL A 487 15.02 -2.78 -15.40
N THR A 488 15.04 -3.92 -14.75
CA THR A 488 14.28 -5.11 -15.14
C THR A 488 13.35 -5.54 -14.02
N LEU A 489 12.23 -6.14 -14.36
CA LEU A 489 11.30 -6.70 -13.39
C LEU A 489 11.48 -8.21 -13.34
N ASN A 490 11.84 -8.72 -12.16
CA ASN A 490 11.92 -10.13 -11.88
C ASN A 490 10.63 -10.62 -11.22
N GLY A 491 10.27 -11.88 -11.44
CA GLY A 491 9.01 -12.44 -10.93
C GLY A 491 7.85 -12.29 -11.91
N VAL A 492 8.08 -11.64 -13.05
CA VAL A 492 7.10 -11.58 -14.13
C VAL A 492 7.14 -12.90 -14.86
N SER A 493 6.14 -13.72 -14.71
CA SER A 493 6.09 -15.04 -15.34
C SER A 493 4.86 -15.20 -16.21
N GLY A 494 5.12 -15.48 -17.46
CA GLY A 494 4.16 -16.07 -18.36
C GLY A 494 2.85 -15.35 -18.62
N SER A 495 2.04 -16.02 -19.41
CA SER A 495 0.72 -15.53 -19.84
C SER A 495 -0.35 -15.51 -18.73
N ASN A 496 0.00 -15.91 -17.55
CA ASN A 496 -0.97 -16.11 -16.48
C ASN A 496 -0.95 -15.01 -15.43
N VAL A 497 -0.07 -14.07 -15.58
CA VAL A 497 0.05 -12.99 -14.64
C VAL A 497 -0.12 -11.67 -15.36
N VAL A 498 -0.76 -10.76 -14.71
CA VAL A 498 -0.94 -9.41 -15.23
C VAL A 498 0.36 -8.73 -15.63
N TRP A 499 1.44 -9.15 -15.07
CA TRP A 499 2.79 -8.72 -15.34
C TRP A 499 3.46 -9.42 -16.54
N GLY A 500 2.75 -10.29 -17.23
CA GLY A 500 3.29 -11.12 -18.30
C GLY A 500 3.26 -10.53 -19.69
N SER A 501 3.58 -11.34 -20.69
CA SER A 501 4.04 -10.96 -22.02
C SER A 501 3.14 -10.10 -22.92
N ASN A 502 1.90 -9.95 -22.66
CA ASN A 502 1.01 -9.09 -23.43
C ASN A 502 0.31 -8.05 -22.62
N VAL A 503 0.88 -7.78 -21.51
CA VAL A 503 0.30 -6.88 -20.59
C VAL A 503 1.27 -5.78 -20.33
N VAL A 504 0.84 -4.88 -19.59
CA VAL A 504 1.54 -3.69 -19.24
C VAL A 504 3.01 -3.86 -18.94
N TRP A 505 3.44 -5.02 -18.54
CA TRP A 505 4.80 -5.25 -18.07
C TRP A 505 5.61 -6.21 -18.93
N GLY A 506 5.11 -6.68 -19.98
CA GLY A 506 5.79 -7.65 -20.83
C GLY A 506 6.37 -7.07 -22.11
N SER A 507 6.78 -7.92 -23.01
CA SER A 507 7.52 -7.54 -24.20
C SER A 507 6.70 -6.84 -25.30
N ASN A 508 5.45 -6.73 -25.20
CA ASN A 508 4.64 -6.04 -26.18
C ASN A 508 3.58 -5.17 -25.58
N VAL A 509 3.94 -4.37 -24.72
CA VAL A 509 3.05 -3.82 -23.83
C VAL A 509 2.97 -2.36 -23.85
N VAL A 510 1.94 -1.91 -23.37
CA VAL A 510 1.61 -0.54 -23.34
C VAL A 510 2.56 0.33 -22.59
N TRP A 511 3.19 -0.15 -21.64
CA TRP A 511 4.19 0.59 -20.92
C TRP A 511 5.51 0.57 -21.63
N GLY A 512 5.56 0.01 -22.62
CA GLY A 512 6.63 -0.17 -23.24
C GLY A 512 6.67 -0.48 -24.55
N SER A 513 6.41 -0.61 -25.58
CA SER A 513 6.98 -0.99 -26.75
C SER A 513 6.78 -0.12 -27.86
N SER A 514 5.94 0.37 -28.24
CA SER A 514 5.88 1.12 -29.39
C SER A 514 5.24 2.36 -29.28
N VAL A 515 4.90 2.54 -28.28
CA VAL A 515 4.25 3.58 -28.00
C VAL A 515 5.13 4.56 -27.94
N VAL A 516 4.74 5.48 -27.92
CA VAL A 516 5.54 6.39 -27.53
C VAL A 516 6.67 5.94 -27.00
N PHE A 517 6.52 5.05 -26.70
CA PHE A 517 7.01 4.24 -25.92
C PHE A 517 7.47 3.14 -26.69
N ALA A 518 7.40 2.94 -27.72
CA ALA A 518 7.95 1.98 -28.28
C ALA A 518 7.39 1.25 -29.17
N ASN A 519 7.98 0.72 -29.64
CA ASN A 519 7.68 -0.29 -30.43
C ASN A 519 7.29 -1.30 -29.76
N ASN A 520 6.45 -1.26 -29.19
CA ASN A 520 5.74 -2.20 -28.73
C ASN A 520 5.33 -2.04 -27.41
N VAL A 521 5.84 -1.16 -26.66
CA VAL A 521 5.49 -1.10 -25.34
C VAL A 521 5.88 0.05 -24.67
N VAL A 522 5.21 0.36 -23.74
CA VAL A 522 5.61 1.41 -22.93
C VAL A 522 6.54 0.97 -21.83
N TRP A 523 6.54 -0.24 -21.49
CA TRP A 523 7.38 -0.74 -20.42
C TRP A 523 8.23 -1.92 -20.84
N GLY A 524 8.28 -2.23 -22.03
CA GLY A 524 9.00 -3.38 -22.51
C GLY A 524 9.88 -3.08 -23.68
N SER A 525 10.27 -4.00 -24.41
CA SER A 525 11.39 -4.15 -25.27
C SER A 525 11.82 -3.04 -26.21
N ASN A 526 11.12 -2.02 -26.53
CA ASN A 526 11.59 -0.90 -27.30
C ASN A 526 11.06 0.40 -26.81
N VAL A 527 10.95 0.49 -25.60
CA VAL A 527 10.09 1.25 -25.00
C VAL A 527 10.62 1.85 -23.87
N VAL A 528 9.82 2.45 -23.27
CA VAL A 528 10.10 3.20 -22.13
C VAL A 528 10.93 2.52 -21.10
N TRP A 529 10.79 1.26 -20.96
CA TRP A 529 11.55 0.45 -20.00
C TRP A 529 12.45 -0.54 -20.68
N GLY A 530 12.35 -0.61 -21.91
CA GLY A 530 13.15 -1.50 -22.69
C GLY A 530 14.38 -0.83 -23.24
N SER A 531 14.98 -1.39 -24.21
CA SER A 531 16.26 -0.99 -24.75
C SER A 531 16.33 0.43 -25.32
N ASN A 532 15.23 1.10 -25.51
CA ASN A 532 15.18 2.49 -25.92
C ASN A 532 14.26 3.30 -25.05
N VAL A 533 14.42 3.13 -23.86
CA VAL A 533 13.53 3.46 -22.84
C VAL A 533 13.51 4.88 -22.54
N VAL A 534 12.38 5.31 -22.29
CA VAL A 534 12.14 6.62 -21.76
C VAL A 534 12.84 6.84 -20.42
N TRP A 535 13.15 5.84 -19.73
CA TRP A 535 13.98 5.95 -18.55
C TRP A 535 15.40 6.36 -18.87
N GLY A 536 15.77 6.37 -20.07
CA GLY A 536 17.14 6.54 -20.39
C GLY A 536 17.51 7.46 -21.53
N SER A 537 16.87 7.51 -22.62
CA SER A 537 17.52 8.09 -23.77
C SER A 537 16.83 9.21 -24.50
N SER A 538 15.59 9.45 -24.21
CA SER A 538 14.85 10.43 -24.99
C SER A 538 14.14 11.51 -24.21
N ALA A 539 14.18 11.47 -22.93
CA ALA A 539 13.63 12.52 -22.10
C ALA A 539 14.70 13.00 -21.12
N PRO A 540 15.23 14.20 -21.32
CA PRO A 540 16.26 14.74 -20.43
C PRO A 540 15.82 14.79 -18.96
N GLU A 541 14.55 14.99 -18.73
CA GLU A 541 13.98 15.02 -17.38
C GLU A 541 13.96 13.64 -16.74
N ALA A 542 13.82 12.58 -17.52
CA ALA A 542 13.86 11.21 -17.03
C ALA A 542 15.26 10.72 -16.70
N LEU A 543 16.29 11.33 -17.28
CA LEU A 543 17.67 10.99 -16.99
C LEU A 543 18.12 11.37 -15.59
N ASN A 544 17.41 12.27 -14.96
CA ASN A 544 17.68 12.71 -13.60
C ASN A 544 16.77 12.07 -12.57
N VAL A 545 15.93 11.18 -13.03
CA VAL A 545 15.01 10.49 -12.15
C VAL A 545 15.71 9.29 -11.53
N VAL A 546 15.20 8.92 -10.44
CA VAL A 546 15.44 7.77 -9.58
C VAL A 546 16.45 6.70 -10.05
N TRP A 547 16.69 6.55 -11.31
CA TRP A 547 17.54 5.51 -11.91
C TRP A 547 18.91 6.00 -12.38
N GLY A 548 19.24 7.24 -12.14
CA GLY A 548 20.55 7.78 -12.46
C GLY A 548 21.62 7.46 -11.41
N SER A 549 22.86 7.79 -11.70
CA SER A 549 24.01 7.52 -10.84
C SER A 549 24.02 8.17 -9.46
N ASN A 550 23.04 8.99 -9.17
CA ASN A 550 22.88 9.66 -7.87
C ASN A 550 21.70 9.13 -7.07
N VAL A 551 21.21 7.97 -7.43
CA VAL A 551 20.04 7.44 -6.78
C VAL A 551 20.36 6.65 -5.55
N VAL A 552 19.56 6.89 -4.62
CA VAL A 552 19.64 6.43 -3.25
C VAL A 552 19.16 4.99 -3.08
N TRP A 553 19.50 4.12 -3.97
CA TRP A 553 19.23 2.71 -3.78
C TRP A 553 20.24 2.11 -2.83
N GLY A 554 20.25 2.46 -1.67
CA GLY A 554 20.98 1.55 -0.82
C GLY A 554 22.02 2.10 0.11
N SER A 555 21.86 3.19 0.66
CA SER A 555 22.54 3.43 1.93
C SER A 555 22.11 4.76 2.55
N ASN A 556 21.53 4.69 3.70
CA ASN A 556 21.36 5.85 4.58
C ASN A 556 20.27 6.87 4.25
N VAL A 557 19.11 6.43 3.82
CA VAL A 557 17.93 7.28 3.94
C VAL A 557 17.42 7.17 5.37
N LEU A 558 17.73 8.16 6.15
CA LEU A 558 17.10 8.35 7.44
C LEU A 558 15.80 9.11 7.20
N PHE A 559 14.67 8.40 7.30
CA PHE A 559 13.40 9.07 7.38
C PHE A 559 13.29 9.73 8.75
N SER A 560 13.23 11.04 8.75
CA SER A 560 12.83 11.75 9.95
C SER A 560 11.31 11.75 10.03
N GLU A 561 10.77 11.15 11.06
CA GLU A 561 9.38 11.33 11.41
C GLU A 561 9.08 12.81 11.62
N SER A 562 8.37 13.44 10.70
CA SER A 562 7.76 14.72 10.97
C SER A 562 6.25 14.52 11.06
N ALA A 563 5.75 14.53 12.27
CA ALA A 563 4.31 14.55 12.56
C ALA A 563 3.58 15.76 11.95
N ALA A 564 4.31 16.72 11.39
CA ALA A 564 3.77 17.93 10.79
C ALA A 564 3.21 17.75 9.36
N GLN A 565 3.54 16.67 8.67
CA GLN A 565 3.09 16.45 7.28
C GLN A 565 1.66 15.92 7.17
N ALA A 566 1.11 15.31 8.21
CA ALA A 566 -0.26 14.80 8.19
C ALA A 566 -1.32 15.91 8.14
N GLU A 567 -1.02 17.10 8.65
CA GLU A 567 -1.95 18.24 8.66
C GLU A 567 -2.02 18.99 7.33
N SER A 568 -0.98 18.93 6.50
CA SER A 568 -0.92 19.68 5.24
C SER A 568 -1.72 19.04 4.10
N ILE A 569 -2.19 17.81 4.27
CA ILE A 569 -2.88 17.04 3.24
C ILE A 569 -4.42 17.22 3.31
N ALA A 570 -4.92 18.00 4.25
CA ALA A 570 -6.37 18.17 4.45
C ALA A 570 -7.13 18.75 3.24
N GLU A 571 -6.46 19.40 2.30
CA GLU A 571 -7.12 20.11 1.19
C GLU A 571 -7.09 19.40 -0.17
N GLY A 572 -6.29 18.37 -0.39
CA GLY A 572 -6.20 17.63 -1.65
C GLY A 572 -5.68 18.44 -2.86
N ASP A 573 -5.69 17.82 -4.02
CA ASP A 573 -5.33 18.45 -5.29
C ASP A 573 -6.54 19.20 -5.86
N GLY A 574 -6.55 20.50 -5.76
CA GLY A 574 -7.60 21.40 -6.29
C GLY A 574 -8.75 21.65 -5.31
N SER A 575 -8.72 22.78 -4.62
CA SER A 575 -9.79 23.21 -3.72
C SER A 575 -11.08 23.58 -4.48
N LYS A 576 -12.23 23.49 -3.79
CA LYS A 576 -13.54 23.93 -4.27
C LYS A 576 -13.54 25.44 -4.59
N GLY A 577 -12.98 25.85 -5.69
CA GLY A 577 -12.98 27.27 -6.06
C GLY A 577 -12.03 27.67 -7.17
N ASP A 578 -11.03 26.88 -7.47
CA ASP A 578 -10.13 27.21 -8.57
C ASP A 578 -10.73 26.81 -9.91
N HIS A 579 -11.56 27.73 -10.43
CA HIS A 579 -11.88 27.74 -11.85
C HIS A 579 -10.57 27.86 -12.64
N VAL A 580 -10.18 26.76 -13.27
CA VAL A 580 -9.14 26.76 -14.29
C VAL A 580 -9.49 27.84 -15.29
N LYS A 581 -8.79 28.97 -15.26
CA LYS A 581 -8.85 29.95 -16.33
C LYS A 581 -8.30 29.31 -17.59
N LYS A 582 -9.20 28.78 -18.42
CA LYS A 582 -8.87 28.41 -19.79
C LYS A 582 -8.42 29.65 -20.52
N THR A 583 -7.14 29.89 -20.60
CA THR A 583 -6.58 30.80 -21.58
C THR A 583 -6.74 30.16 -22.95
N LYS A 584 -7.76 30.59 -23.67
CA LYS A 584 -7.82 30.38 -25.12
C LYS A 584 -6.64 31.11 -25.76
N LYS A 585 -5.80 30.38 -26.42
CA LYS A 585 -5.10 30.82 -27.62
C LYS A 585 -5.02 29.67 -28.62
#